data_3e15702b83164995d95eab55f2a605fb
#
_entry.id   3e15702b83164995d95eab55f2a605fb
#
_cell.length_a   1.000
_cell.length_b   1.000
_cell.length_c   1.000
_cell.angle_alpha   90.00
_cell.angle_beta   90.00
_cell.angle_gamma   90.00
#
_symmetry.space_group_name_H-M   'P 1'
#
loop_
_entity.id
_entity.type
_entity.pdbx_description
1 polymer ?
#
loop_
_entity_poly.entity_id
_entity_poly.type
_entity_poly.pdbx_seq_one_letter_code
_entity_poly.pdbx_strand_id
1 'polypeptide(L)'
;MEHGVVVAVIFVIAIGMLDEQKNAKQTIDQSKARIQKIDTLYERLYEDNVSGNVTDSFFMELSHKYENEKEELKKKILNYKMQLDELDKKVLHKEMFFRGNS
;
A
#
# COMPACT_ATOMS: atom_id res chain seq x y z
N MET A 1 -14.16 -35.02 17.45
CA MET A 1 -15.17 -34.04 17.06
C MET A 1 -14.76 -32.61 17.37
N GLU A 2 -14.22 -32.35 18.54
CA GLU A 2 -13.70 -31.03 18.90
C GLU A 2 -12.53 -30.56 18.04
N HIS A 3 -11.69 -31.50 17.58
CA HIS A 3 -10.53 -31.21 16.75
C HIS A 3 -10.91 -30.65 15.37
N GLY A 4 -12.02 -31.07 14.78
CA GLY A 4 -12.47 -30.56 13.48
C GLY A 4 -12.88 -29.10 13.51
N VAL A 5 -13.50 -28.64 14.60
CA VAL A 5 -13.92 -27.26 14.78
C VAL A 5 -12.69 -26.34 14.96
N VAL A 6 -11.71 -26.77 15.77
CA VAL A 6 -10.49 -26.01 16.03
C VAL A 6 -9.67 -25.84 14.74
N VAL A 7 -9.51 -26.92 13.95
CA VAL A 7 -8.82 -26.88 12.67
C VAL A 7 -9.53 -25.95 11.69
N ALA A 8 -10.87 -25.98 11.62
CA ALA A 8 -11.65 -25.10 10.76
C ALA A 8 -11.48 -23.62 11.16
N VAL A 9 -11.48 -23.31 12.45
CA VAL A 9 -11.27 -21.94 12.95
C VAL A 9 -9.87 -21.45 12.61
N ILE A 10 -8.84 -22.26 12.83
CA ILE A 10 -7.44 -21.92 12.48
C ILE A 10 -7.31 -21.66 10.99
N PHE A 11 -7.96 -22.50 10.15
CA PHE A 11 -7.92 -22.37 8.70
C PHE A 11 -8.58 -21.06 8.24
N VAL A 12 -9.73 -20.70 8.81
CA VAL A 12 -10.42 -19.44 8.52
C VAL A 12 -9.56 -18.23 8.91
N ILE A 13 -8.93 -18.26 10.08
CA ILE A 13 -8.03 -17.18 10.53
C ILE A 13 -6.83 -17.06 9.58
N ALA A 14 -6.23 -18.17 9.18
CA ALA A 14 -5.09 -18.17 8.27
C ALA A 14 -5.46 -17.60 6.90
N ILE A 15 -6.62 -17.95 6.35
CA ILE A 15 -7.14 -17.41 5.09
C ILE A 15 -7.36 -15.90 5.21
N GLY A 16 -7.96 -15.43 6.31
CA GLY A 16 -8.17 -14.01 6.56
C GLY A 16 -6.87 -13.22 6.61
N MET A 17 -5.82 -13.76 7.26
CA MET A 17 -4.50 -13.12 7.31
C MET A 17 -3.83 -13.07 5.94
N LEU A 18 -3.95 -14.11 5.14
CA LEU A 18 -3.42 -14.15 3.77
C LEU A 18 -4.12 -13.14 2.88
N ASP A 19 -5.43 -12.97 2.99
CA ASP A 19 -6.19 -11.97 2.26
C ASP A 19 -5.76 -10.55 2.63
N GLU A 20 -5.55 -10.25 3.91
CA GLU A 20 -5.05 -8.97 4.37
C GLU A 20 -3.67 -8.65 3.79
N GLN A 21 -2.75 -9.61 3.82
CA GLN A 21 -1.41 -9.46 3.23
C GLN A 21 -1.49 -9.21 1.72
N LYS A 22 -2.30 -9.98 1.02
CA LYS A 22 -2.49 -9.84 -0.42
C LYS A 22 -3.06 -8.48 -0.77
N ASN A 23 -4.10 -8.03 -0.06
CA ASN A 23 -4.74 -6.75 -0.28
C ASN A 23 -3.78 -5.58 0.01
N ALA A 24 -2.99 -5.68 1.08
CA ALA A 24 -1.99 -4.66 1.42
C ALA A 24 -0.90 -4.57 0.35
N LYS A 25 -0.36 -5.68 -0.11
CA LYS A 25 0.66 -5.71 -1.18
C LYS A 25 0.12 -5.14 -2.48
N GLN A 26 -1.11 -5.50 -2.86
CA GLN A 26 -1.76 -5.00 -4.06
C GLN A 26 -1.97 -3.48 -3.99
N THR A 27 -2.41 -2.97 -2.84
CA THR A 27 -2.59 -1.53 -2.62
C THR A 27 -1.27 -0.77 -2.72
N ILE A 28 -0.20 -1.32 -2.15
CA ILE A 28 1.15 -0.74 -2.26
C ILE A 28 1.58 -0.66 -3.72
N ASP A 29 1.42 -1.74 -4.47
CA ASP A 29 1.82 -1.80 -5.89
C ASP A 29 1.01 -0.83 -6.74
N GLN A 30 -0.30 -0.74 -6.54
CA GLN A 30 -1.17 0.21 -7.23
C GLN A 30 -0.79 1.65 -6.91
N SER A 31 -0.48 1.94 -5.65
CA SER A 31 -0.06 3.27 -5.22
C SER A 31 1.28 3.68 -5.82
N LYS A 32 2.24 2.77 -5.89
CA LYS A 32 3.54 2.99 -6.55
C LYS A 32 3.36 3.26 -8.04
N ALA A 33 2.51 2.48 -8.71
CA ALA A 33 2.22 2.66 -10.13
C ALA A 33 1.57 4.03 -10.39
N ARG A 34 0.67 4.47 -9.52
CA ARG A 34 0.05 5.79 -9.64
C ARG A 34 1.06 6.92 -9.47
N ILE A 35 1.99 6.80 -8.51
CA ILE A 35 3.08 7.77 -8.32
C ILE A 35 3.91 7.90 -9.59
N GLN A 36 4.29 6.80 -10.22
CA GLN A 36 5.04 6.82 -11.48
C GLN A 36 4.25 7.50 -12.60
N LYS A 37 2.95 7.24 -12.68
CA LYS A 37 2.08 7.90 -13.66
C LYS A 37 1.99 9.40 -13.42
N ILE A 38 1.90 9.83 -12.16
CA ILE A 38 1.90 11.26 -11.81
C ILE A 38 3.20 11.91 -12.26
N ASP A 39 4.35 11.27 -12.06
CA ASP A 39 5.64 11.79 -12.50
C ASP A 39 5.68 11.98 -14.02
N THR A 40 5.14 11.04 -14.78
CA THR A 40 5.03 11.14 -16.24
C THR A 40 4.08 12.28 -16.65
N LEU A 41 2.94 12.41 -15.98
CA LEU A 41 1.97 13.48 -16.24
C LEU A 41 2.56 14.86 -15.91
N TYR A 42 3.36 14.94 -14.85
CA TYR A 42 4.05 16.17 -14.46
C TYR A 42 5.05 16.60 -15.55
N GLU A 43 5.83 15.67 -16.09
CA GLU A 43 6.76 15.96 -17.19
C GLU A 43 6.03 16.52 -18.42
N ARG A 44 4.90 15.92 -18.79
CA ARG A 44 4.06 16.42 -19.87
C ARG A 44 3.53 17.82 -19.59
N LEU A 45 3.05 18.04 -18.39
CA LEU A 45 2.54 19.34 -17.96
C LEU A 45 3.63 20.41 -18.03
N TYR A 46 4.85 20.06 -17.61
CA TYR A 46 6.01 20.94 -17.69
C TYR A 46 6.32 21.31 -19.15
N GLU A 47 6.36 20.32 -20.04
CA GLU A 47 6.62 20.54 -21.46
C GLU A 47 5.52 21.41 -22.10
N ASP A 48 4.27 21.18 -21.76
CA ASP A 48 3.14 21.97 -22.25
C ASP A 48 3.21 23.42 -21.75
N ASN A 49 3.66 23.63 -20.54
CA ASN A 49 3.86 24.97 -20.00
C ASN A 49 5.00 25.72 -20.71
N VAL A 50 6.12 25.05 -20.92
CA VAL A 50 7.27 25.62 -21.63
C VAL A 50 6.92 25.95 -23.08
N SER A 51 6.11 25.11 -23.73
CA SER A 51 5.65 25.30 -25.11
C SER A 51 4.55 26.36 -25.24
N GLY A 52 4.02 26.86 -24.13
CA GLY A 52 2.95 27.84 -24.12
C GLY A 52 1.55 27.25 -24.33
N ASN A 53 1.38 25.91 -24.32
CA ASN A 53 0.10 25.25 -24.50
C ASN A 53 -0.79 25.34 -23.26
N VAL A 54 -0.21 25.52 -22.09
CA VAL A 54 -0.93 25.75 -20.83
C VAL A 54 -0.38 26.99 -20.14
N THR A 55 -1.26 27.71 -19.43
CA THR A 55 -0.89 28.92 -18.70
C THR A 55 -0.09 28.56 -17.45
N ASP A 56 0.71 29.51 -16.96
CA ASP A 56 1.45 29.35 -15.70
C ASP A 56 0.51 29.11 -14.52
N SER A 57 -0.65 29.77 -14.52
CA SER A 57 -1.68 29.57 -13.48
C SER A 57 -2.21 28.13 -13.47
N PHE A 58 -2.51 27.58 -14.64
CA PHE A 58 -2.97 26.19 -14.76
C PHE A 58 -1.87 25.22 -14.37
N PHE A 59 -0.62 25.47 -14.80
CA PHE A 59 0.53 24.66 -14.43
C PHE A 59 0.71 24.61 -12.92
N MET A 60 0.65 25.76 -12.25
CA MET A 60 0.81 25.82 -10.79
C MET A 60 -0.30 25.07 -10.06
N GLU A 61 -1.54 25.25 -10.48
CA GLU A 61 -2.70 24.59 -9.87
C GLU A 61 -2.59 23.07 -9.99
N LEU A 62 -2.29 22.57 -11.18
CA LEU A 62 -2.22 21.12 -11.42
C LEU A 62 -0.97 20.52 -10.77
N SER A 63 0.15 21.24 -10.75
CA SER A 63 1.36 20.81 -10.04
C SER A 63 1.09 20.59 -8.55
N HIS A 64 0.36 21.51 -7.91
CA HIS A 64 -0.01 21.35 -6.50
C HIS A 64 -0.89 20.12 -6.26
N LYS A 65 -1.86 19.88 -7.15
CA LYS A 65 -2.70 18.67 -7.07
C LYS A 65 -1.87 17.39 -7.17
N TYR A 66 -0.94 17.33 -8.10
CA TYR A 66 -0.05 16.19 -8.27
C TYR A 66 0.85 15.97 -7.06
N GLU A 67 1.45 17.03 -6.52
CA GLU A 67 2.27 16.96 -5.33
C GLU A 67 1.48 16.44 -4.12
N ASN A 68 0.29 16.96 -3.90
CA ASN A 68 -0.58 16.52 -2.80
C ASN A 68 -0.97 15.06 -2.95
N GLU A 69 -1.35 14.63 -4.15
CA GLU A 69 -1.69 13.23 -4.41
C GLU A 69 -0.50 12.31 -4.14
N LYS A 70 0.71 12.69 -4.60
CA LYS A 70 1.92 11.91 -4.34
C LYS A 70 2.19 11.77 -2.84
N GLU A 71 2.05 12.84 -2.07
CA GLU A 71 2.25 12.80 -0.62
C GLU A 71 1.23 11.88 0.07
N GLU A 72 -0.02 11.92 -0.33
CA GLU A 72 -1.05 11.02 0.19
C GLU A 72 -0.77 9.57 -0.16
N LEU A 73 -0.33 9.31 -1.40
CA LEU A 73 0.03 7.95 -1.84
C LEU A 73 1.24 7.42 -1.08
N LYS A 74 2.25 8.25 -0.83
CA LYS A 74 3.42 7.87 -0.02
C LYS A 74 3.02 7.51 1.41
N LYS A 75 2.14 8.27 2.03
CA LYS A 75 1.60 7.98 3.36
C LYS A 75 0.83 6.66 3.37
N LYS A 76 0.02 6.43 2.34
CA LYS A 76 -0.74 5.20 2.17
C LYS A 76 0.19 3.99 2.06
N ILE A 77 1.23 4.08 1.24
CA ILE A 77 2.24 3.04 1.09
C ILE A 77 2.90 2.74 2.44
N LEU A 78 3.31 3.77 3.15
CA LEU A 78 3.93 3.62 4.47
C LEU A 78 3.00 2.91 5.45
N ASN A 79 1.74 3.32 5.52
CA ASN A 79 0.75 2.72 6.41
C ASN A 79 0.54 1.22 6.11
N TYR A 80 0.42 0.86 4.84
CA TYR A 80 0.26 -0.55 4.45
C TYR A 80 1.52 -1.37 4.68
N LYS A 81 2.71 -0.78 4.49
CA LYS A 81 3.98 -1.44 4.84
C LYS A 81 4.07 -1.71 6.34
N MET A 82 3.63 -0.76 7.16
CA MET A 82 3.58 -0.94 8.61
C MET A 82 2.61 -2.05 9.01
N GLN A 83 1.45 -2.13 8.36
CA GLN A 83 0.49 -3.21 8.59
C GLN A 83 1.09 -4.57 8.26
N LEU A 84 1.79 -4.69 7.13
CA LEU A 84 2.49 -5.93 6.74
C LEU A 84 3.55 -6.32 7.75
N ASP A 85 4.32 -5.35 8.23
CA ASP A 85 5.35 -5.58 9.25
C ASP A 85 4.74 -6.09 10.56
N GLU A 86 3.63 -5.50 10.99
CA GLU A 86 2.90 -5.94 12.18
C GLU A 86 2.35 -7.36 12.03
N LEU A 87 1.82 -7.70 10.86
CA LEU A 87 1.33 -9.07 10.58
C LEU A 87 2.47 -10.08 10.67
N ASP A 88 3.62 -9.77 10.09
CA ASP A 88 4.82 -10.62 10.16
C ASP A 88 5.28 -10.81 11.61
N LYS A 89 5.30 -9.75 12.40
CA LYS A 89 5.65 -9.81 13.83
C LYS A 89 4.67 -10.68 14.62
N LYS A 90 3.39 -10.59 14.35
CA LYS A 90 2.38 -11.43 15.00
C LYS A 90 2.59 -12.91 14.70
N VAL A 91 2.89 -13.24 13.46
CA VAL A 91 3.19 -14.63 13.05
C VAL A 91 4.42 -15.14 13.77
N LEU A 92 5.52 -14.38 13.76
CA LEU A 92 6.76 -14.73 14.45
C LEU A 92 6.55 -14.90 15.96
N HIS A 93 5.79 -14.01 16.58
CA HIS A 93 5.50 -14.09 18.01
C HIS A 93 4.73 -15.37 18.38
N LYS A 94 3.76 -15.75 17.57
CA LYS A 94 3.01 -17.00 17.74
C LYS A 94 3.92 -18.23 17.60
N GLU A 95 4.80 -18.26 16.61
CA GLU A 95 5.77 -19.36 16.45
C GLU A 95 6.70 -19.46 17.65
N MET A 96 7.24 -18.36 18.13
CA MET A 96 8.09 -18.33 19.32
C MET A 96 7.36 -18.80 20.56
N PHE A 97 6.11 -18.44 20.72
CA PHE A 97 5.27 -18.89 21.83
C PHE A 97 5.09 -20.41 21.82
N PHE A 98 4.77 -21.00 20.66
CA PHE A 98 4.61 -22.43 20.52
C PHE A 98 5.91 -23.19 20.77
N ARG A 99 7.05 -22.69 20.30
CA ARG A 99 8.37 -23.29 20.55
C ARG A 99 8.77 -23.21 22.03
N GLY A 100 8.42 -22.12 22.70
CA GLY A 100 8.72 -21.93 24.10
C GLY A 100 7.96 -22.87 25.04
N ASN A 101 6.84 -23.43 24.61
CA ASN A 101 6.00 -24.33 25.40
C ASN A 101 6.27 -25.84 25.11
N SER A 102 7.13 -26.11 24.18
CA SER A 102 7.53 -27.47 23.90
C SER A 102 8.76 -27.86 24.72
#